data_9f1e7ebcb76cfabcc6e52a0fdc247e2d
#
_entry.id   9f1e7ebcb76cfabcc6e52a0fdc247e2d
#
_cell.length_a   1.000
_cell.length_b   1.000
_cell.length_c   1.000
_cell.angle_alpha   90.00
_cell.angle_beta   90.00
_cell.angle_gamma   90.00
#
_symmetry.space_group_name_H-M   'P 1'
#
loop_
_entity.id
_entity.type
_entity.pdbx_description
1 polymer ?
#
loop_
_entity_poly.entity_id
_entity_poly.type
_entity_poly.pdbx_seq_one_letter_code
_entity_poly.pdbx_strand_id
1 'polypeptide(L)'
;IPYPMINLEHALQDKRILIVDDLVEARSSMKKMLTILGAQTMDTATDGREAMDFILEKDYDIVLSDYNLGKGKDGQQILEEARYTSRLRASSLFILVTGENAVDMVMGALEYEPDNYITKPFTLNMLRERLTRILTTKQKLAEVDAFIDGGEIDKAIAAAEILLTKYPKLEMPLIRILGKLYVRQKRYQQALEIYSQLLNKRSVSWARLGQAICIHFMGESENALALLQRTLID
;
A
#
# COMPACT_ATOMS: atom_id res chain seq x y z
N ILE A 1 16.83 5.40 19.37
CA ILE A 1 17.61 4.18 19.04
C ILE A 1 17.23 3.81 17.61
N PRO A 2 18.18 3.70 16.65
CA PRO A 2 17.85 3.19 15.34
C PRO A 2 17.39 1.76 15.50
N TYR A 3 16.24 1.43 14.93
CA TYR A 3 15.70 0.07 14.93
C TYR A 3 16.69 -0.86 14.21
N PRO A 4 16.88 -2.11 14.67
CA PRO A 4 17.65 -3.06 13.89
C PRO A 4 17.00 -3.18 12.50
N MET A 5 17.77 -2.82 11.48
CA MET A 5 17.33 -2.99 10.10
C MET A 5 17.27 -4.50 9.82
N ILE A 6 16.25 -4.92 9.07
CA ILE A 6 16.14 -6.31 8.66
C ILE A 6 17.33 -6.70 7.79
N ASN A 7 17.73 -7.96 7.85
CA ASN A 7 18.57 -8.54 6.82
C ASN A 7 17.70 -8.74 5.57
N LEU A 8 17.89 -7.87 4.56
CA LEU A 8 17.07 -7.85 3.36
C LEU A 8 17.16 -9.16 2.56
N GLU A 9 18.36 -9.74 2.45
CA GLU A 9 18.58 -10.99 1.76
C GLU A 9 17.73 -12.12 2.37
N HIS A 10 17.79 -12.28 3.68
CA HIS A 10 16.97 -13.25 4.38
C HIS A 10 15.47 -12.95 4.28
N ALA A 11 15.10 -11.65 4.32
CA ALA A 11 13.71 -11.25 4.24
C ALA A 11 13.06 -11.48 2.86
N LEU A 12 13.86 -11.53 1.78
CA LEU A 12 13.39 -11.76 0.41
C LEU A 12 13.50 -13.22 -0.04
N GLN A 13 14.28 -14.04 0.64
CA GLN A 13 14.62 -15.41 0.22
C GLN A 13 13.38 -16.28 -0.04
N ASP A 14 12.42 -16.25 0.87
CA ASP A 14 11.20 -17.08 0.81
C ASP A 14 10.00 -16.33 0.22
N LYS A 15 10.20 -15.11 -0.30
CA LYS A 15 9.14 -14.29 -0.85
C LYS A 15 8.88 -14.60 -2.33
N ARG A 16 7.60 -14.77 -2.67
CA ARG A 16 7.18 -14.81 -4.07
C ARG A 16 6.90 -13.41 -4.56
N ILE A 17 7.58 -13.01 -5.61
CA ILE A 17 7.56 -11.66 -6.16
C ILE A 17 7.00 -11.68 -7.58
N LEU A 18 6.06 -10.80 -7.88
CA LEU A 18 5.60 -10.53 -9.24
C LEU A 18 6.18 -9.19 -9.70
N ILE A 19 6.80 -9.18 -10.88
CA ILE A 19 7.32 -7.98 -11.55
C ILE A 19 6.46 -7.71 -12.77
N VAL A 20 5.85 -6.54 -12.85
CA VAL A 20 4.99 -6.14 -13.96
C VAL A 20 5.55 -4.89 -14.62
N ASP A 21 5.92 -4.98 -15.90
CA ASP A 21 6.43 -3.85 -16.69
C ASP A 21 6.31 -4.24 -18.17
N ASP A 22 5.89 -3.37 -19.06
CA ASP A 22 5.73 -3.67 -20.48
C ASP A 22 7.08 -3.75 -21.22
N LEU A 23 8.14 -3.14 -20.68
CA LEU A 23 9.49 -3.14 -21.26
C LEU A 23 10.31 -4.33 -20.78
N VAL A 24 10.79 -5.14 -21.72
CA VAL A 24 11.63 -6.34 -21.44
C VAL A 24 12.88 -5.98 -20.66
N GLU A 25 13.54 -4.88 -21.01
CA GLU A 25 14.77 -4.40 -20.38
C GLU A 25 14.53 -4.00 -18.92
N ALA A 26 13.41 -3.32 -18.63
CA ALA A 26 13.03 -2.93 -17.28
C ALA A 26 12.74 -4.15 -16.41
N ARG A 27 11.93 -5.12 -16.90
CA ARG A 27 11.69 -6.39 -16.19
C ARG A 27 12.98 -7.14 -15.91
N SER A 28 13.86 -7.26 -16.91
CA SER A 28 15.15 -7.97 -16.77
C SER A 28 16.07 -7.28 -15.77
N SER A 29 16.13 -5.95 -15.79
CA SER A 29 16.91 -5.15 -14.86
C SER A 29 16.39 -5.31 -13.43
N MET A 30 15.08 -5.19 -13.23
CA MET A 30 14.43 -5.35 -11.92
C MET A 30 14.70 -6.75 -11.36
N LYS A 31 14.50 -7.80 -12.20
CA LYS A 31 14.77 -9.19 -11.81
C LYS A 31 16.22 -9.40 -11.36
N LYS A 32 17.20 -8.84 -12.10
CA LYS A 32 18.61 -8.91 -11.71
C LYS A 32 18.88 -8.23 -10.38
N MET A 33 18.34 -7.02 -10.19
CA MET A 33 18.50 -6.28 -8.93
C MET A 33 17.91 -7.07 -7.75
N LEU A 34 16.71 -7.61 -7.88
CA LEU A 34 16.05 -8.39 -6.83
C LEU A 34 16.81 -9.70 -6.53
N THR A 35 17.35 -10.36 -7.54
CA THR A 35 18.23 -11.54 -7.35
C THR A 35 19.46 -11.18 -6.52
N ILE A 36 20.13 -10.07 -6.83
CA ILE A 36 21.29 -9.57 -6.04
C ILE A 36 20.88 -9.25 -4.58
N LEU A 37 19.62 -8.85 -4.37
CA LEU A 37 19.08 -8.55 -3.04
C LEU A 37 18.58 -9.77 -2.27
N GLY A 38 18.63 -10.98 -2.86
CA GLY A 38 18.33 -12.25 -2.21
C GLY A 38 17.01 -12.90 -2.64
N ALA A 39 16.23 -12.29 -3.55
CA ALA A 39 14.99 -12.89 -4.03
C ALA A 39 15.25 -14.13 -4.90
N GLN A 40 14.53 -15.23 -4.64
CA GLN A 40 14.68 -16.50 -5.35
C GLN A 40 13.49 -16.84 -6.25
N THR A 41 12.28 -16.51 -5.81
CA THR A 41 11.04 -16.89 -6.51
C THR A 41 10.40 -15.65 -7.13
N MET A 42 10.49 -15.53 -8.46
CA MET A 42 10.00 -14.35 -9.19
C MET A 42 9.30 -14.77 -10.47
N ASP A 43 8.06 -14.30 -10.63
CA ASP A 43 7.33 -14.32 -11.90
C ASP A 43 7.38 -12.92 -12.55
N THR A 44 7.17 -12.84 -13.86
CA THR A 44 7.15 -11.57 -14.60
C THR A 44 5.92 -11.50 -15.50
N ALA A 45 5.26 -10.36 -15.55
CA ALA A 45 4.13 -10.09 -16.45
C ALA A 45 4.43 -8.88 -17.34
N THR A 46 3.90 -8.90 -18.55
CA THR A 46 4.14 -7.90 -19.59
C THR A 46 3.06 -6.83 -19.65
N ASP A 47 1.90 -7.10 -19.08
CA ASP A 47 0.74 -6.21 -19.06
C ASP A 47 -0.17 -6.50 -17.86
N GLY A 48 -1.18 -5.64 -17.70
CA GLY A 48 -2.10 -5.75 -16.56
C GLY A 48 -3.00 -6.98 -16.58
N ARG A 49 -3.28 -7.57 -17.75
CA ARG A 49 -4.08 -8.78 -17.87
C ARG A 49 -3.28 -9.99 -17.38
N GLU A 50 -2.06 -10.15 -17.90
CA GLU A 50 -1.16 -11.23 -17.48
C GLU A 50 -0.84 -11.14 -15.98
N ALA A 51 -0.67 -9.91 -15.47
CA ALA A 51 -0.47 -9.69 -14.04
C ALA A 51 -1.67 -10.17 -13.19
N MET A 52 -2.89 -9.86 -13.62
CA MET A 52 -4.09 -10.33 -12.93
C MET A 52 -4.25 -11.85 -13.03
N ASP A 53 -3.97 -12.46 -14.16
CA ASP A 53 -4.00 -13.92 -14.32
C ASP A 53 -3.05 -14.58 -13.30
N PHE A 54 -1.82 -14.08 -13.15
CA PHE A 54 -0.88 -14.54 -12.13
C PHE A 54 -1.39 -14.33 -10.69
N ILE A 55 -1.95 -13.16 -10.38
CA ILE A 55 -2.49 -12.84 -9.02
C ILE A 55 -3.70 -13.71 -8.68
N LEU A 56 -4.49 -14.12 -9.69
CA LEU A 56 -5.63 -15.01 -9.50
C LEU A 56 -5.20 -16.46 -9.26
N GLU A 57 -4.08 -16.89 -9.85
CA GLU A 57 -3.58 -18.27 -9.76
C GLU A 57 -2.68 -18.50 -8.54
N LYS A 58 -1.91 -17.50 -8.13
CA LYS A 58 -0.85 -17.64 -7.12
C LYS A 58 -0.92 -16.52 -6.07
N ASP A 59 -0.53 -16.85 -4.86
CA ASP A 59 -0.31 -15.85 -3.80
C ASP A 59 1.06 -15.20 -3.98
N TYR A 60 1.09 -13.86 -4.05
CA TYR A 60 2.31 -13.08 -4.06
C TYR A 60 2.50 -12.31 -2.76
N ASP A 61 3.73 -12.32 -2.24
CA ASP A 61 4.12 -11.52 -1.09
C ASP A 61 4.43 -10.08 -1.49
N ILE A 62 4.99 -9.88 -2.68
CA ILE A 62 5.38 -8.57 -3.19
C ILE A 62 5.00 -8.49 -4.67
N VAL A 63 4.31 -7.44 -5.04
CA VAL A 63 4.06 -7.05 -6.43
C VAL A 63 4.78 -5.73 -6.69
N LEU A 64 5.67 -5.70 -7.68
CA LEU A 64 6.31 -4.49 -8.19
C LEU A 64 5.76 -4.24 -9.59
N SER A 65 4.91 -3.25 -9.74
CA SER A 65 4.25 -2.94 -11.00
C SER A 65 4.64 -1.56 -11.52
N ASP A 66 5.03 -1.48 -12.79
CA ASP A 66 5.03 -0.18 -13.45
C ASP A 66 3.62 0.41 -13.39
N TYR A 67 3.56 1.73 -13.19
CA TYR A 67 2.32 2.46 -13.27
C TYR A 67 1.76 2.42 -14.69
N ASN A 68 2.59 2.71 -15.70
CA ASN A 68 2.17 2.78 -17.10
C ASN A 68 2.56 1.49 -17.85
N LEU A 69 1.58 0.66 -18.12
CA LEU A 69 1.75 -0.63 -18.81
C LEU A 69 1.30 -0.57 -20.28
N GLY A 70 1.24 0.63 -20.86
CA GLY A 70 0.83 0.80 -22.25
C GLY A 70 -0.68 0.61 -22.45
N LYS A 71 -1.07 -0.36 -23.29
CA LYS A 71 -2.48 -0.63 -23.57
C LYS A 71 -3.10 -1.57 -22.53
N GLY A 72 -4.30 -1.24 -22.03
CA GLY A 72 -5.04 -2.06 -21.09
C GLY A 72 -5.02 -1.48 -19.68
N LYS A 73 -5.01 -2.36 -18.67
CA LYS A 73 -4.97 -1.95 -17.27
C LYS A 73 -3.58 -1.41 -16.90
N ASP A 74 -3.56 -0.27 -16.23
CA ASP A 74 -2.36 0.27 -15.61
C ASP A 74 -2.07 -0.37 -14.24
N GLY A 75 -0.92 -0.04 -13.64
CA GLY A 75 -0.51 -0.60 -12.36
C GLY A 75 -1.46 -0.27 -11.21
N GLN A 76 -2.14 0.87 -11.27
CA GLN A 76 -3.15 1.25 -10.29
C GLN A 76 -4.41 0.40 -10.40
N GLN A 77 -4.90 0.17 -11.61
CA GLN A 77 -6.07 -0.67 -11.87
C GLN A 77 -5.83 -2.14 -11.48
N ILE A 78 -4.59 -2.63 -11.62
CA ILE A 78 -4.20 -3.96 -11.10
C ILE A 78 -4.34 -3.99 -9.58
N LEU A 79 -3.81 -2.99 -8.86
CA LEU A 79 -3.91 -2.90 -7.41
C LEU A 79 -5.37 -2.88 -6.94
N GLU A 80 -6.20 -2.03 -7.57
CA GLU A 80 -7.62 -1.88 -7.24
C GLU A 80 -8.37 -3.20 -7.40
N GLU A 81 -8.19 -3.88 -8.54
CA GLU A 81 -8.85 -5.15 -8.81
C GLU A 81 -8.35 -6.27 -7.89
N ALA A 82 -7.04 -6.35 -7.65
CA ALA A 82 -6.45 -7.35 -6.75
C ALA A 82 -6.92 -7.18 -5.29
N ARG A 83 -7.08 -5.94 -4.82
CA ARG A 83 -7.63 -5.64 -3.48
C ARG A 83 -9.13 -5.86 -3.42
N TYR A 84 -9.88 -5.40 -4.44
CA TYR A 84 -11.33 -5.60 -4.53
C TYR A 84 -11.71 -7.08 -4.52
N THR A 85 -10.99 -7.89 -5.29
CA THR A 85 -11.22 -9.35 -5.35
C THR A 85 -10.64 -10.11 -4.15
N SER A 86 -10.05 -9.41 -3.18
CA SER A 86 -9.37 -10.00 -2.01
C SER A 86 -8.27 -11.01 -2.35
N ARG A 87 -7.66 -10.89 -3.55
CA ARG A 87 -6.56 -11.75 -3.99
C ARG A 87 -5.21 -11.25 -3.50
N LEU A 88 -5.12 -9.98 -3.14
CA LEU A 88 -3.93 -9.42 -2.50
C LEU A 88 -4.18 -9.29 -1.00
N ARG A 89 -3.49 -10.10 -0.21
CA ARG A 89 -3.62 -10.15 1.26
C ARG A 89 -3.16 -8.84 1.91
N ALA A 90 -3.63 -8.55 3.13
CA ALA A 90 -3.12 -7.42 3.90
C ALA A 90 -1.62 -7.55 4.17
N SER A 91 -1.12 -8.78 4.37
CA SER A 91 0.30 -9.09 4.53
C SER A 91 1.14 -8.90 3.27
N SER A 92 0.54 -8.86 2.09
CA SER A 92 1.23 -8.62 0.82
C SER A 92 1.55 -7.13 0.62
N LEU A 93 2.61 -6.86 -0.16
CA LEU A 93 3.03 -5.52 -0.55
C LEU A 93 2.74 -5.29 -2.03
N PHE A 94 2.16 -4.14 -2.36
CA PHE A 94 2.04 -3.66 -3.72
C PHE A 94 2.80 -2.35 -3.87
N ILE A 95 3.83 -2.36 -4.71
CA ILE A 95 4.74 -1.23 -4.92
C ILE A 95 4.60 -0.77 -6.36
N LEU A 96 4.19 0.49 -6.56
CA LEU A 96 4.17 1.10 -7.88
C LEU A 96 5.55 1.66 -8.23
N VAL A 97 5.99 1.34 -9.44
CA VAL A 97 7.21 1.86 -10.04
C VAL A 97 6.78 2.87 -11.09
N THR A 98 7.26 4.13 -11.02
CA THR A 98 6.70 5.19 -11.85
C THR A 98 7.75 6.23 -12.23
N GLY A 99 7.53 6.98 -13.34
CA GLY A 99 8.32 8.19 -13.66
C GLY A 99 7.95 9.35 -12.73
N GLU A 100 8.86 10.33 -12.59
CA GLU A 100 8.70 11.47 -11.65
C GLU A 100 7.37 12.21 -11.77
N ASN A 101 6.86 12.39 -12.98
CA ASN A 101 5.63 13.18 -13.23
C ASN A 101 4.32 12.46 -12.86
N ALA A 102 4.38 11.17 -12.57
CA ALA A 102 3.17 10.39 -12.26
C ALA A 102 2.88 10.32 -10.75
N VAL A 103 3.87 10.58 -9.89
CA VAL A 103 3.71 10.48 -8.43
C VAL A 103 2.66 11.47 -7.91
N ASP A 104 2.70 12.72 -8.37
CA ASP A 104 1.75 13.76 -7.94
C ASP A 104 0.31 13.49 -8.44
N MET A 105 0.18 12.91 -9.64
CA MET A 105 -1.13 12.52 -10.20
C MET A 105 -1.75 11.32 -9.44
N VAL A 106 -0.92 10.39 -8.99
CA VAL A 106 -1.35 9.17 -8.32
C VAL A 106 -1.69 9.40 -6.85
N MET A 107 -1.05 10.38 -6.20
CA MET A 107 -1.24 10.66 -4.76
C MET A 107 -2.60 11.26 -4.38
N GLY A 108 -3.39 11.71 -5.37
CA GLY A 108 -4.57 12.55 -5.11
C GLY A 108 -5.93 11.85 -5.03
N ALA A 109 -6.12 10.62 -5.52
CA ALA A 109 -7.48 10.17 -5.86
C ALA A 109 -7.85 8.73 -5.50
N LEU A 110 -7.12 8.01 -4.61
CA LEU A 110 -7.22 6.57 -4.64
C LEU A 110 -7.84 5.95 -3.37
N GLU A 111 -8.93 5.21 -3.56
CA GLU A 111 -9.52 4.31 -2.57
C GLU A 111 -8.52 3.21 -2.16
N TYR A 112 -7.74 2.72 -3.12
CA TYR A 112 -6.68 1.72 -2.90
C TYR A 112 -5.33 2.36 -3.20
N GLU A 113 -4.59 2.71 -2.16
CA GLU A 113 -3.23 3.19 -2.31
C GLU A 113 -2.23 2.03 -2.30
N PRO A 114 -1.17 2.09 -3.12
CA PRO A 114 -0.06 1.15 -3.02
C PRO A 114 0.67 1.32 -1.68
N ASP A 115 1.31 0.26 -1.24
CA ASP A 115 2.08 0.28 0.01
C ASP A 115 3.29 1.22 -0.09
N ASN A 116 3.81 1.43 -1.31
CA ASN A 116 4.87 2.38 -1.59
C ASN A 116 5.02 2.67 -3.09
N TYR A 117 5.85 3.70 -3.39
CA TYR A 117 6.25 4.10 -4.75
C TYR A 117 7.76 4.04 -4.90
N ILE A 118 8.24 3.67 -6.10
CA ILE A 118 9.65 3.75 -6.50
C ILE A 118 9.71 4.57 -7.78
N THR A 119 10.42 5.71 -7.73
CA THR A 119 10.53 6.61 -8.89
C THR A 119 11.66 6.16 -9.81
N LYS A 120 11.37 6.02 -11.10
CA LYS A 120 12.37 5.78 -12.15
C LYS A 120 13.07 7.11 -12.54
N PRO A 121 14.39 7.12 -12.81
CA PRO A 121 15.30 5.99 -12.73
C PRO A 121 15.76 5.72 -11.29
N PHE A 122 16.05 4.46 -10.95
CA PHE A 122 16.60 4.08 -9.65
C PHE A 122 17.77 3.12 -9.77
N THR A 123 18.64 3.14 -8.77
CA THR A 123 19.81 2.26 -8.67
C THR A 123 19.52 1.07 -7.75
N LEU A 124 20.39 0.05 -7.78
CA LEU A 124 20.35 -1.07 -6.86
C LEU A 124 20.34 -0.64 -5.39
N ASN A 125 21.15 0.37 -5.04
CA ASN A 125 21.22 0.87 -3.68
C ASN A 125 19.91 1.57 -3.25
N MET A 126 19.31 2.38 -4.13
CA MET A 126 18.01 3.01 -3.88
C MET A 126 16.91 1.96 -3.68
N LEU A 127 16.88 0.92 -4.52
CA LEU A 127 15.93 -0.19 -4.37
C LEU A 127 16.15 -0.93 -3.04
N ARG A 128 17.41 -1.22 -2.69
CA ARG A 128 17.78 -1.85 -1.41
C ARG A 128 17.27 -1.05 -0.21
N GLU A 129 17.58 0.24 -0.15
CA GLU A 129 17.16 1.11 0.96
C GLU A 129 15.64 1.19 1.06
N ARG A 130 14.96 1.32 -0.07
CA ARG A 130 13.51 1.40 -0.13
C ARG A 130 12.86 0.11 0.37
N LEU A 131 13.25 -1.05 -0.17
CA LEU A 131 12.74 -2.36 0.25
C LEU A 131 13.04 -2.65 1.71
N THR A 132 14.26 -2.34 2.19
CA THR A 132 14.60 -2.50 3.62
C THR A 132 13.65 -1.72 4.51
N ARG A 133 13.34 -0.45 4.16
CA ARG A 133 12.42 0.39 4.93
C ARG A 133 10.99 -0.15 4.91
N ILE A 134 10.49 -0.52 3.73
CA ILE A 134 9.13 -1.05 3.55
C ILE A 134 8.96 -2.36 4.34
N LEU A 135 9.86 -3.32 4.15
CA LEU A 135 9.79 -4.62 4.81
C LEU A 135 10.00 -4.53 6.33
N THR A 136 10.85 -3.60 6.80
CA THR A 136 10.98 -3.33 8.24
C THR A 136 9.66 -2.82 8.83
N THR A 137 8.95 -1.94 8.12
CA THR A 137 7.62 -1.46 8.53
C THR A 137 6.62 -2.61 8.52
N LYS A 138 6.59 -3.40 7.44
CA LYS A 138 5.69 -4.54 7.28
C LYS A 138 5.87 -5.60 8.35
N GLN A 139 7.12 -5.90 8.71
CA GLN A 139 7.43 -6.83 9.81
C GLN A 139 6.81 -6.38 11.14
N LYS A 140 6.79 -5.08 11.44
CA LYS A 140 6.14 -4.56 12.65
C LYS A 140 4.63 -4.64 12.62
N LEU A 141 4.04 -4.59 11.43
CA LEU A 141 2.60 -4.70 11.22
C LEU A 141 2.14 -6.15 11.03
N ALA A 142 3.06 -7.13 11.05
CA ALA A 142 2.77 -8.51 10.68
C ALA A 142 1.64 -9.15 11.50
N GLU A 143 1.53 -8.86 12.79
CA GLU A 143 0.44 -9.35 13.64
C GLU A 143 -0.90 -8.73 13.24
N VAL A 144 -0.94 -7.43 12.97
CA VAL A 144 -2.14 -6.73 12.49
C VAL A 144 -2.58 -7.28 11.14
N ASP A 145 -1.63 -7.44 10.21
CA ASP A 145 -1.90 -7.98 8.87
C ASP A 145 -2.44 -9.42 8.96
N ALA A 146 -1.86 -10.26 9.84
CA ALA A 146 -2.31 -11.63 10.05
C ALA A 146 -3.76 -11.69 10.57
N PHE A 147 -4.13 -10.81 11.50
CA PHE A 147 -5.52 -10.72 11.96
C PHE A 147 -6.47 -10.23 10.87
N ILE A 148 -6.03 -9.28 10.01
CA ILE A 148 -6.84 -8.82 8.87
C ILE A 148 -7.05 -9.95 7.87
N ASP A 149 -5.98 -10.66 7.51
CA ASP A 149 -6.02 -11.80 6.57
C ASP A 149 -6.87 -12.96 7.12
N GLY A 150 -6.86 -13.17 8.44
CA GLY A 150 -7.69 -14.14 9.14
C GLY A 150 -9.15 -13.70 9.37
N GLY A 151 -9.51 -12.45 8.97
CA GLY A 151 -10.86 -11.91 9.20
C GLY A 151 -11.16 -11.51 10.64
N GLU A 152 -10.16 -11.51 11.54
CA GLU A 152 -10.27 -11.21 12.96
C GLU A 152 -10.17 -9.69 13.23
N ILE A 153 -11.13 -8.93 12.69
CA ILE A 153 -11.05 -7.47 12.59
C ILE A 153 -10.91 -6.77 13.95
N ASP A 154 -11.62 -7.24 14.99
CA ASP A 154 -11.51 -6.64 16.33
C ASP A 154 -10.12 -6.85 16.94
N LYS A 155 -9.50 -8.01 16.70
CA LYS A 155 -8.11 -8.26 17.12
C LYS A 155 -7.13 -7.40 16.34
N ALA A 156 -7.35 -7.22 15.04
CA ALA A 156 -6.54 -6.33 14.21
C ALA A 156 -6.59 -4.88 14.73
N ILE A 157 -7.77 -4.38 15.08
CA ILE A 157 -7.96 -3.05 15.67
C ILE A 157 -7.18 -2.94 16.99
N ALA A 158 -7.40 -3.86 17.93
CA ALA A 158 -6.72 -3.83 19.23
C ALA A 158 -5.19 -3.87 19.10
N ALA A 159 -4.65 -4.74 18.22
CA ALA A 159 -3.23 -4.82 17.95
C ALA A 159 -2.68 -3.50 17.33
N ALA A 160 -3.41 -2.91 16.38
CA ALA A 160 -3.02 -1.66 15.75
C ALA A 160 -3.03 -0.47 16.73
N GLU A 161 -4.00 -0.38 17.65
CA GLU A 161 -4.06 0.64 18.70
C GLU A 161 -2.87 0.54 19.67
N ILE A 162 -2.50 -0.69 20.05
CA ILE A 162 -1.30 -0.94 20.89
C ILE A 162 -0.04 -0.47 20.15
N LEU A 163 0.09 -0.81 18.87
CA LEU A 163 1.25 -0.41 18.07
C LEU A 163 1.31 1.10 17.85
N LEU A 164 0.17 1.78 17.70
CA LEU A 164 0.10 3.22 17.54
C LEU A 164 0.66 3.95 18.77
N THR A 165 0.36 3.44 19.97
CA THR A 165 0.90 3.97 21.22
C THR A 165 2.40 3.67 21.37
N LYS A 166 2.83 2.45 20.97
CA LYS A 166 4.20 1.97 21.16
C LYS A 166 5.19 2.54 20.15
N TYR A 167 4.74 2.80 18.90
CA TYR A 167 5.59 3.20 17.77
C TYR A 167 5.08 4.47 17.06
N PRO A 168 5.34 5.67 17.61
CA PRO A 168 4.86 6.93 16.99
C PRO A 168 5.31 7.12 15.54
N LYS A 169 6.44 6.52 15.13
CA LYS A 169 6.92 6.56 13.73
C LYS A 169 6.05 5.77 12.75
N LEU A 170 5.18 4.89 13.24
CA LEU A 170 4.22 4.14 12.45
C LEU A 170 2.82 4.78 12.45
N GLU A 171 2.69 6.02 12.94
CA GLU A 171 1.41 6.74 13.02
C GLU A 171 0.66 6.71 11.68
N MET A 172 1.32 7.08 10.58
CA MET A 172 0.69 7.15 9.27
C MET A 172 0.10 5.81 8.79
N PRO A 173 0.87 4.71 8.69
CA PRO A 173 0.31 3.43 8.27
C PRO A 173 -0.72 2.88 9.25
N LEU A 174 -0.55 3.08 10.56
CA LEU A 174 -1.49 2.58 11.55
C LEU A 174 -2.82 3.33 11.53
N ILE A 175 -2.81 4.66 11.40
CA ILE A 175 -4.06 5.45 11.26
C ILE A 175 -4.79 5.06 9.98
N ARG A 176 -4.07 4.80 8.87
CA ARG A 176 -4.68 4.33 7.63
C ARG A 176 -5.36 2.97 7.82
N ILE A 177 -4.69 2.02 8.47
CA ILE A 177 -5.25 0.71 8.76
C ILE A 177 -6.46 0.84 9.69
N LEU A 178 -6.32 1.49 10.84
CA LEU A 178 -7.40 1.68 11.81
C LEU A 178 -8.62 2.37 11.20
N GLY A 179 -8.42 3.43 10.42
CA GLY A 179 -9.51 4.13 9.77
C GLY A 179 -10.32 3.23 8.84
N LYS A 180 -9.64 2.43 8.00
CA LYS A 180 -10.31 1.45 7.12
C LYS A 180 -11.03 0.36 7.92
N LEU A 181 -10.42 -0.15 8.99
CA LEU A 181 -11.04 -1.17 9.84
C LEU A 181 -12.26 -0.64 10.59
N TYR A 182 -12.19 0.57 11.13
CA TYR A 182 -13.35 1.20 11.79
C TYR A 182 -14.49 1.46 10.80
N VAL A 183 -14.21 1.96 9.59
CA VAL A 183 -15.22 2.13 8.54
C VAL A 183 -15.87 0.80 8.18
N ARG A 184 -15.08 -0.26 8.01
CA ARG A 184 -15.57 -1.62 7.74
C ARG A 184 -16.50 -2.14 8.84
N GLN A 185 -16.22 -1.79 10.10
CA GLN A 185 -17.04 -2.13 11.27
C GLN A 185 -18.18 -1.14 11.53
N LYS A 186 -18.41 -0.16 10.62
CA LYS A 186 -19.39 0.92 10.78
C LYS A 186 -19.18 1.80 12.02
N ARG A 187 -17.95 1.82 12.55
CA ARG A 187 -17.52 2.65 13.68
C ARG A 187 -17.08 4.02 13.17
N TYR A 188 -17.97 4.71 12.47
CA TYR A 188 -17.64 5.93 11.72
C TYR A 188 -17.13 7.06 12.59
N GLN A 189 -17.65 7.21 13.81
CA GLN A 189 -17.21 8.22 14.75
C GLN A 189 -15.73 8.02 15.14
N GLN A 190 -15.33 6.79 15.46
CA GLN A 190 -13.95 6.46 15.81
C GLN A 190 -12.99 6.67 14.62
N ALA A 191 -13.42 6.30 13.41
CA ALA A 191 -12.66 6.57 12.19
C ALA A 191 -12.48 8.09 11.97
N LEU A 192 -13.56 8.87 12.14
CA LEU A 192 -13.53 10.33 12.01
C LEU A 192 -12.55 10.96 12.99
N GLU A 193 -12.54 10.51 14.23
CA GLU A 193 -11.65 11.02 15.28
C GLU A 193 -10.19 10.82 14.96
N ILE A 194 -9.79 9.60 14.55
CA ILE A 194 -8.37 9.34 14.22
C ILE A 194 -7.90 10.07 12.96
N TYR A 195 -8.75 10.20 11.94
CA TYR A 195 -8.44 11.01 10.77
C TYR A 195 -8.28 12.48 11.12
N SER A 196 -9.17 13.01 11.97
CA SER A 196 -9.11 14.40 12.45
C SER A 196 -7.84 14.69 13.24
N GLN A 197 -7.44 13.76 14.13
CA GLN A 197 -6.20 13.90 14.90
C GLN A 197 -4.96 13.97 13.98
N LEU A 198 -4.93 13.18 12.91
CA LEU A 198 -3.86 13.23 11.94
C LEU A 198 -3.86 14.55 11.15
N LEU A 199 -5.04 14.97 10.67
CA LEU A 199 -5.19 16.18 9.86
C LEU A 199 -4.90 17.47 10.62
N ASN A 200 -5.07 17.48 11.93
CA ASN A 200 -4.63 18.60 12.80
C ASN A 200 -3.09 18.75 12.82
N LYS A 201 -2.35 17.71 12.53
CA LYS A 201 -0.88 17.72 12.51
C LYS A 201 -0.32 17.96 11.13
N ARG A 202 -0.98 17.45 10.10
CA ARG A 202 -0.50 17.49 8.71
C ARG A 202 -1.63 17.33 7.70
N SER A 203 -1.51 17.99 6.56
CA SER A 203 -2.45 17.81 5.45
C SER A 203 -2.16 16.49 4.72
N VAL A 204 -3.17 15.61 4.62
CA VAL A 204 -3.06 14.29 4.01
C VAL A 204 -4.36 13.97 3.26
N SER A 205 -4.30 13.87 1.93
CA SER A 205 -5.49 13.74 1.07
C SER A 205 -6.33 12.50 1.38
N TRP A 206 -5.70 11.32 1.57
CA TRP A 206 -6.43 10.10 1.91
C TRP A 206 -7.16 10.18 3.28
N ALA A 207 -6.62 10.92 4.24
CA ALA A 207 -7.29 11.10 5.54
C ALA A 207 -8.50 12.06 5.41
N ARG A 208 -8.43 13.07 4.54
CA ARG A 208 -9.58 13.93 4.21
C ARG A 208 -10.67 13.14 3.50
N LEU A 209 -10.30 12.26 2.55
CA LEU A 209 -11.25 11.35 1.92
C LEU A 209 -11.89 10.43 2.96
N GLY A 210 -11.09 9.85 3.85
CA GLY A 210 -11.59 9.02 4.96
C GLY A 210 -12.59 9.77 5.87
N GLN A 211 -12.31 11.03 6.20
CA GLN A 211 -13.28 11.88 6.94
C GLN A 211 -14.57 12.05 6.16
N ALA A 212 -14.49 12.40 4.87
CA ALA A 212 -15.69 12.61 4.06
C ALA A 212 -16.56 11.35 3.97
N ILE A 213 -15.93 10.18 3.81
CA ILE A 213 -16.61 8.89 3.84
C ILE A 213 -17.34 8.68 5.18
N CYS A 214 -16.68 8.94 6.30
CA CYS A 214 -17.30 8.82 7.63
C CYS A 214 -18.50 9.75 7.78
N ILE A 215 -18.36 11.04 7.45
CA ILE A 215 -19.41 12.05 7.50
C ILE A 215 -20.61 11.66 6.64
N HIS A 216 -20.36 11.15 5.42
CA HIS A 216 -21.41 10.66 4.53
C HIS A 216 -22.21 9.51 5.16
N PHE A 217 -21.54 8.49 5.68
CA PHE A 217 -22.22 7.35 6.31
C PHE A 217 -22.89 7.68 7.65
N MET A 218 -22.55 8.82 8.27
CA MET A 218 -23.25 9.37 9.44
C MET A 218 -24.50 10.17 9.04
N GLY A 219 -24.82 10.28 7.74
CA GLY A 219 -26.02 10.95 7.24
C GLY A 219 -25.81 12.42 6.84
N GLU A 220 -24.59 12.93 6.91
CA GLU A 220 -24.26 14.34 6.65
C GLU A 220 -23.64 14.51 5.25
N SER A 221 -24.32 14.04 4.21
CA SER A 221 -23.78 14.00 2.82
C SER A 221 -23.40 15.36 2.26
N GLU A 222 -24.12 16.43 2.60
CA GLU A 222 -23.80 17.79 2.16
C GLU A 222 -22.47 18.28 2.76
N ASN A 223 -22.24 17.99 4.06
CA ASN A 223 -20.99 18.34 4.72
C ASN A 223 -19.81 17.53 4.13
N ALA A 224 -20.02 16.26 3.83
CA ALA A 224 -19.03 15.42 3.17
C ALA A 224 -18.63 15.98 1.79
N LEU A 225 -19.62 16.38 0.98
CA LEU A 225 -19.39 16.98 -0.34
C LEU A 225 -18.63 18.31 -0.24
N ALA A 226 -19.01 19.18 0.71
CA ALA A 226 -18.33 20.45 0.94
C ALA A 226 -16.86 20.26 1.35
N LEU A 227 -16.57 19.22 2.16
CA LEU A 227 -15.20 18.86 2.55
C LEU A 227 -14.37 18.41 1.34
N LEU A 228 -14.93 17.56 0.48
CA LEU A 228 -14.24 17.08 -0.72
C LEU A 228 -13.98 18.22 -1.72
N GLN A 229 -14.94 19.11 -1.94
CA GLN A 229 -14.76 20.26 -2.82
C GLN A 229 -13.63 21.18 -2.38
N ARG A 230 -13.48 21.42 -1.07
CA ARG A 230 -12.35 22.20 -0.53
C ARG A 230 -11.01 21.48 -0.73
N THR A 231 -10.99 20.16 -0.68
CA THR A 231 -9.77 19.37 -0.86
C THR A 231 -9.25 19.39 -2.30
N LEU A 232 -10.12 19.65 -3.28
CA LEU A 232 -9.74 19.76 -4.71
C LEU A 232 -9.16 21.15 -5.08
N ILE A 233 -9.31 22.14 -4.19
CA ILE A 233 -8.88 23.51 -4.44
C ILE A 233 -7.51 23.80 -3.79
N ASP A 234 -7.16 23.07 -2.73
CA ASP A 234 -5.88 23.14 -2.00
C ASP A 234 -4.80 22.21 -2.63
#